data_b760fa8bb083d9e0ba5db19fb1f0e5b9
#
_entry.id   b760fa8bb083d9e0ba5db19fb1f0e5b9
#
_cell.length_a   1.000
_cell.length_b   1.000
_cell.length_c   1.000
_cell.angle_alpha   90.00
_cell.angle_beta   90.00
_cell.angle_gamma   90.00
#
_symmetry.space_group_name_H-M   'P 1'
#
loop_
_entity.id
_entity.type
_entity.pdbx_description
1 polymer ?
#
loop_
_entity_poly.entity_id
_entity_poly.type
_entity_poly.pdbx_seq_one_letter_code
_entity_poly.pdbx_strand_id
1 'polypeptide(L)'
;PFGSQVHWETIEAVAATKALDLWYLFPAGLGVFRQISNDGTVDRTHEASITRLLGTDAWKRAFFEPSKQTDLFGEPVTQEKVVTPESAAHFMIERLKDVFEGGVMDEMIPLGRHAYPSYYLLFAWGNASPKATDLARKLSRAAVKATDRKHGRIV
;
A
#
# COMPACT_ATOMS: atom_id res chain seq x y z
N PRO A 1 -6.23 9.82 -10.11
CA PRO A 1 -6.94 8.67 -9.53
C PRO A 1 -7.34 8.98 -8.10
N PHE A 2 -8.57 8.63 -7.70
CA PHE A 2 -9.16 9.08 -6.43
C PHE A 2 -8.32 8.75 -5.18
N GLY A 3 -7.66 7.61 -5.12
CA GLY A 3 -6.87 7.20 -3.95
C GLY A 3 -5.57 7.98 -3.72
N SER A 4 -4.98 8.58 -4.76
CA SER A 4 -3.73 9.36 -4.63
C SER A 4 -3.94 10.78 -4.07
N GLN A 5 -5.19 11.17 -3.83
CA GLN A 5 -5.54 12.45 -3.23
C GLN A 5 -5.66 12.38 -1.70
N VAL A 6 -5.65 11.17 -1.12
CA VAL A 6 -5.63 11.00 0.32
C VAL A 6 -4.19 11.23 0.81
N HIS A 7 -3.99 12.29 1.56
CA HIS A 7 -2.70 12.60 2.17
C HIS A 7 -2.49 11.75 3.41
N TRP A 8 -1.26 11.37 3.67
CA TRP A 8 -0.90 10.60 4.86
C TRP A 8 -1.36 11.25 6.17
N GLU A 9 -1.27 12.58 6.27
CA GLU A 9 -1.74 13.37 7.42
C GLU A 9 -3.23 13.13 7.73
N THR A 10 -4.05 12.88 6.71
CA THR A 10 -5.47 12.52 6.92
C THR A 10 -5.60 11.14 7.57
N ILE A 11 -4.75 10.18 7.18
CA ILE A 11 -4.71 8.84 7.78
C ILE A 11 -4.27 8.94 9.24
N GLU A 12 -3.23 9.72 9.53
CA GLU A 12 -2.77 9.98 10.90
C GLU A 12 -3.86 10.63 11.77
N ALA A 13 -4.59 11.60 11.22
CA ALA A 13 -5.69 12.26 11.93
C ALA A 13 -6.81 11.26 12.28
N VAL A 14 -7.15 10.34 11.35
CA VAL A 14 -8.12 9.27 11.60
C VAL A 14 -7.62 8.32 12.69
N ALA A 15 -6.39 7.86 12.59
CA ALA A 15 -5.76 6.95 13.55
C ALA A 15 -5.68 7.58 14.95
N ALA A 16 -5.36 8.87 15.06
CA ALA A 16 -5.25 9.62 16.32
C ALA A 16 -6.58 9.69 17.08
N THR A 17 -7.71 9.50 16.45
CA THR A 17 -9.01 9.43 17.13
C THR A 17 -9.14 8.22 18.04
N LYS A 18 -8.41 7.12 17.78
CA LYS A 18 -8.47 5.82 18.46
C LYS A 18 -9.89 5.23 18.53
N ALA A 19 -10.80 5.72 17.70
CA ALA A 19 -12.21 5.38 17.67
C ALA A 19 -12.72 5.01 16.30
N LEU A 20 -12.06 5.46 15.23
CA LEU A 20 -12.49 5.24 13.85
C LEU A 20 -11.76 4.06 13.23
N ASP A 21 -12.48 3.31 12.40
CA ASP A 21 -11.94 2.28 11.54
C ASP A 21 -11.78 2.84 10.13
N LEU A 22 -10.74 2.38 9.43
CA LEU A 22 -10.39 2.83 8.08
C LEU A 22 -10.47 1.67 7.10
N TRP A 23 -11.36 1.77 6.12
CA TRP A 23 -11.29 1.01 4.87
C TRP A 23 -10.61 1.87 3.81
N TYR A 24 -9.39 1.52 3.44
CA TYR A 24 -8.58 2.32 2.53
C TYR A 24 -8.45 1.67 1.17
N LEU A 25 -9.01 2.31 0.15
CA LEU A 25 -8.82 1.94 -1.24
C LEU A 25 -7.47 2.47 -1.73
N PHE A 26 -6.41 1.73 -1.46
CA PHE A 26 -5.04 2.13 -1.77
C PHE A 26 -4.73 1.95 -3.27
N PRO A 27 -4.30 3.00 -3.99
CA PRO A 27 -4.07 2.98 -5.43
C PRO A 27 -2.68 2.42 -5.77
N ALA A 28 -2.34 1.22 -5.31
CA ALA A 28 -1.02 0.62 -5.46
C ALA A 28 -0.55 0.54 -6.91
N GLY A 29 -1.44 0.11 -7.82
CA GLY A 29 -1.11 0.02 -9.25
C GLY A 29 -1.09 1.37 -9.95
N LEU A 30 -2.08 2.21 -9.71
CA LEU A 30 -2.25 3.48 -10.43
C LEU A 30 -1.50 4.65 -9.79
N GLY A 31 -1.45 4.68 -8.45
CA GLY A 31 -0.88 5.78 -7.68
C GLY A 31 0.59 5.59 -7.32
N VAL A 32 1.12 4.37 -7.44
CA VAL A 32 2.51 4.06 -7.11
C VAL A 32 3.20 3.38 -8.28
N PHE A 33 2.84 2.13 -8.58
CA PHE A 33 3.57 1.30 -9.53
C PHE A 33 3.73 1.94 -10.92
N ARG A 34 2.65 2.54 -11.47
CA ARG A 34 2.67 3.17 -12.80
C ARG A 34 3.36 4.53 -12.83
N GLN A 35 3.58 5.16 -11.68
CA GLN A 35 4.28 6.45 -11.61
C GLN A 35 5.80 6.29 -11.58
N ILE A 36 6.30 5.08 -11.42
CA ILE A 36 7.70 4.73 -11.44
C ILE A 36 8.01 4.07 -12.77
N SER A 37 8.95 4.64 -13.53
CA SER A 37 9.41 4.08 -14.81
C SER A 37 10.18 2.78 -14.59
N ASN A 38 10.24 1.93 -15.63
CA ASN A 38 10.94 0.64 -15.54
C ASN A 38 12.47 0.80 -15.38
N ASP A 39 13.02 1.91 -15.84
CA ASP A 39 14.43 2.28 -15.68
C ASP A 39 14.78 2.85 -14.29
N GLY A 40 13.82 2.78 -13.35
CA GLY A 40 14.00 3.29 -12.00
C GLY A 40 13.89 4.82 -11.87
N THR A 41 13.54 5.54 -12.95
CA THR A 41 13.34 6.98 -12.87
C THR A 41 11.95 7.34 -12.38
N VAL A 42 11.85 8.42 -11.61
CA VAL A 42 10.59 9.02 -11.16
C VAL A 42 10.70 10.53 -11.37
N ASP A 43 9.74 11.12 -12.07
CA ASP A 43 9.74 12.56 -12.18
C ASP A 43 9.37 13.23 -10.85
N ARG A 44 9.76 14.49 -10.66
CA ARG A 44 9.57 15.22 -9.40
C ARG A 44 8.11 15.33 -8.96
N THR A 45 7.18 15.40 -9.90
CA THR A 45 5.75 15.50 -9.60
C THR A 45 5.22 14.18 -9.05
N HIS A 46 5.61 13.07 -9.68
CA HIS A 46 5.26 11.72 -9.22
C HIS A 46 5.95 11.39 -7.89
N GLU A 47 7.22 11.76 -7.74
CA GLU A 47 7.95 11.60 -6.48
C GLU A 47 7.24 12.30 -5.30
N ALA A 48 6.87 13.57 -5.49
CA ALA A 48 6.12 14.32 -4.48
C ALA A 48 4.75 13.70 -4.18
N SER A 49 4.07 13.18 -5.22
CA SER A 49 2.77 12.50 -5.07
C SER A 49 2.88 11.21 -4.28
N ILE A 50 3.86 10.36 -4.59
CA ILE A 50 4.11 9.10 -3.88
C ILE A 50 4.50 9.38 -2.42
N THR A 51 5.41 10.32 -2.18
CA THR A 51 5.83 10.70 -0.82
C THR A 51 4.68 11.21 0.02
N ARG A 52 3.79 12.03 -0.55
CA ARG A 52 2.60 12.54 0.13
C ARG A 52 1.60 11.44 0.46
N LEU A 53 1.43 10.49 -0.47
CA LEU A 53 0.54 9.34 -0.31
C LEU A 53 1.05 8.40 0.79
N LEU A 54 2.35 8.11 0.82
CA LEU A 54 2.97 7.17 1.75
C LEU A 54 3.42 7.81 3.08
N GLY A 55 3.46 9.15 3.14
CA GLY A 55 3.87 9.92 4.32
C GLY A 55 5.35 9.81 4.67
N THR A 56 6.18 9.33 3.75
CA THR A 56 7.61 9.11 3.97
C THR A 56 8.33 9.03 2.64
N ASP A 57 9.63 9.30 2.63
CA ASP A 57 10.52 9.05 1.48
C ASP A 57 11.26 7.70 1.55
N ALA A 58 11.02 6.92 2.62
CA ALA A 58 11.61 5.59 2.80
C ALA A 58 11.25 4.61 1.66
N TRP A 59 10.15 4.87 0.95
CA TRP A 59 9.76 4.10 -0.23
C TRP A 59 10.85 4.09 -1.32
N LYS A 60 11.70 5.13 -1.39
CA LYS A 60 12.81 5.18 -2.36
C LYS A 60 13.81 4.05 -2.15
N ARG A 61 14.06 3.65 -0.91
CA ARG A 61 14.92 2.49 -0.60
C ARG A 61 14.20 1.17 -0.78
N ALA A 62 12.88 1.15 -0.52
CA ALA A 62 12.09 -0.08 -0.58
C ALA A 62 11.72 -0.49 -2.00
N PHE A 63 11.64 0.47 -2.94
CA PHE A 63 11.09 0.25 -4.28
C PHE A 63 12.16 0.16 -5.37
N PHE A 64 13.43 0.38 -5.00
CA PHE A 64 14.55 0.30 -5.92
C PHE A 64 15.68 -0.56 -5.34
N GLU A 65 16.41 -1.20 -6.25
CA GLU A 65 17.67 -1.89 -5.97
C GLU A 65 18.77 -1.39 -6.90
N PRO A 66 20.06 -1.50 -6.50
CA PRO A 66 21.16 -1.22 -7.41
C PRO A 66 21.06 -2.08 -8.66
N SER A 67 21.25 -1.47 -9.83
CA SER A 67 21.27 -2.22 -11.10
C SER A 67 22.41 -3.22 -11.11
N LYS A 68 22.19 -4.34 -11.80
CA LYS A 68 23.26 -5.32 -12.09
C LYS A 68 24.27 -4.81 -13.12
N GLN A 69 23.95 -3.73 -13.86
CA GLN A 69 24.89 -3.07 -14.75
C GLN A 69 25.86 -2.24 -13.91
N THR A 70 27.13 -2.58 -14.00
CA THR A 70 28.23 -1.88 -13.33
C THR A 70 29.03 -1.06 -14.35
N ASP A 71 29.63 0.03 -13.87
CA ASP A 71 30.60 0.80 -14.63
C ASP A 71 31.98 0.06 -14.66
N LEU A 72 32.98 0.72 -15.25
CA LEU A 72 34.35 0.19 -15.31
C LEU A 72 35.01 -0.04 -13.95
N PHE A 73 34.46 0.52 -12.88
CA PHE A 73 34.96 0.40 -11.50
C PHE A 73 34.13 -0.55 -10.65
N GLY A 74 33.08 -1.20 -11.23
CA GLY A 74 32.23 -2.15 -10.55
C GLY A 74 31.08 -1.50 -9.76
N GLU A 75 30.86 -0.18 -9.90
CA GLU A 75 29.74 0.51 -9.26
C GLU A 75 28.47 0.42 -10.11
N PRO A 76 27.28 0.25 -9.49
CA PRO A 76 26.01 0.23 -10.21
C PRO A 76 25.75 1.54 -10.98
N VAL A 77 25.50 1.45 -12.26
CA VAL A 77 25.29 2.63 -13.14
C VAL A 77 23.93 3.28 -12.89
N THR A 78 22.93 2.49 -12.46
CA THR A 78 21.54 2.95 -12.27
C THR A 78 20.88 2.17 -11.14
N GLN A 79 19.65 2.57 -10.79
CA GLN A 79 18.76 1.79 -9.93
C GLN A 79 17.72 1.08 -10.78
N GLU A 80 17.34 -0.12 -10.38
CA GLU A 80 16.26 -0.87 -11.01
C GLU A 80 15.01 -0.85 -10.13
N LYS A 81 13.86 -0.71 -10.77
CA LYS A 81 12.55 -0.79 -10.11
C LYS A 81 12.27 -2.23 -9.70
N VAL A 82 12.08 -2.47 -8.41
CA VAL A 82 11.70 -3.78 -7.86
C VAL A 82 10.28 -3.80 -7.29
N VAL A 83 9.64 -2.63 -7.15
CA VAL A 83 8.29 -2.53 -6.62
C VAL A 83 7.27 -3.19 -7.54
N THR A 84 6.33 -3.91 -6.93
CA THR A 84 5.10 -4.41 -7.55
C THR A 84 3.89 -3.73 -6.91
N PRO A 85 2.68 -3.77 -7.51
CA PRO A 85 1.48 -3.29 -6.82
C PRO A 85 1.26 -3.96 -5.46
N GLU A 86 1.58 -5.24 -5.34
CA GLU A 86 1.47 -6.01 -4.11
C GLU A 86 2.47 -5.54 -3.05
N SER A 87 3.75 -5.40 -3.40
CA SER A 87 4.77 -4.92 -2.46
C SER A 87 4.52 -3.47 -2.02
N ALA A 88 3.98 -2.63 -2.90
CA ALA A 88 3.55 -1.28 -2.53
C ALA A 88 2.39 -1.30 -1.52
N ALA A 89 1.44 -2.24 -1.66
CA ALA A 89 0.36 -2.40 -0.70
C ALA A 89 0.85 -2.94 0.65
N HIS A 90 1.79 -3.88 0.67
CA HIS A 90 2.45 -4.32 1.90
C HIS A 90 3.20 -3.18 2.60
N PHE A 91 3.92 -2.35 1.84
CA PHE A 91 4.57 -1.16 2.40
C PHE A 91 3.55 -0.24 3.09
N MET A 92 2.39 -0.02 2.47
CA MET A 92 1.33 0.78 3.10
C MET A 92 0.76 0.10 4.35
N ILE A 93 0.58 -1.23 4.38
CA ILE A 93 0.14 -1.96 5.57
C ILE A 93 1.10 -1.72 6.74
N GLU A 94 2.41 -1.80 6.52
CA GLU A 94 3.38 -1.52 7.58
C GLU A 94 3.29 -0.07 8.06
N ARG A 95 3.11 0.89 7.15
CA ARG A 95 2.86 2.29 7.52
C ARG A 95 1.59 2.47 8.37
N LEU A 96 0.51 1.76 8.04
CA LEU A 96 -0.73 1.79 8.84
C LEU A 96 -0.52 1.19 10.23
N LYS A 97 0.29 0.14 10.36
CA LYS A 97 0.64 -0.47 11.67
C LYS A 97 1.37 0.50 12.59
N ASP A 98 2.15 1.44 12.03
CA ASP A 98 2.85 2.46 12.82
C ASP A 98 1.88 3.43 13.53
N VAL A 99 0.66 3.63 13.00
CA VAL A 99 -0.26 4.67 13.50
C VAL A 99 -1.57 4.13 14.08
N PHE A 100 -2.05 2.95 13.67
CA PHE A 100 -3.30 2.37 14.18
C PHE A 100 -3.04 1.44 15.38
N GLU A 101 -3.27 1.92 16.59
CA GLU A 101 -3.06 1.15 17.84
C GLU A 101 -3.97 -0.08 17.94
N GLY A 102 -5.17 -0.03 17.38
CA GLY A 102 -6.12 -1.16 17.38
C GLY A 102 -5.62 -2.33 16.57
N GLY A 103 -5.07 -2.04 15.40
CA GLY A 103 -4.44 -2.99 14.50
C GLY A 103 -4.75 -2.76 13.03
N VAL A 104 -4.13 -3.59 12.20
CA VAL A 104 -4.29 -3.60 10.75
C VAL A 104 -4.49 -5.05 10.30
N MET A 105 -5.32 -5.26 9.30
CA MET A 105 -5.48 -6.56 8.64
C MET A 105 -4.26 -6.82 7.75
N ASP A 106 -3.62 -7.98 7.90
CA ASP A 106 -2.49 -8.37 7.06
C ASP A 106 -2.93 -8.77 5.64
N GLU A 107 -4.13 -9.35 5.52
CA GLU A 107 -4.70 -9.70 4.23
C GLU A 107 -5.21 -8.43 3.52
N MET A 108 -4.83 -8.31 2.27
CA MET A 108 -5.26 -7.21 1.39
C MET A 108 -6.13 -7.77 0.25
N ILE A 109 -7.19 -7.03 -0.09
CA ILE A 109 -8.13 -7.46 -1.13
C ILE A 109 -7.75 -6.76 -2.44
N PRO A 110 -7.24 -7.49 -3.46
CA PRO A 110 -6.90 -6.90 -4.75
C PRO A 110 -8.17 -6.53 -5.52
N LEU A 111 -8.16 -5.35 -6.14
CA LEU A 111 -9.25 -4.85 -6.97
C LEU A 111 -8.74 -4.40 -8.34
N GLY A 112 -9.40 -4.88 -9.38
CA GLY A 112 -9.01 -4.64 -10.77
C GLY A 112 -8.63 -5.94 -11.50
N ARG A 113 -7.75 -5.84 -12.51
CA ARG A 113 -7.31 -7.01 -13.29
C ARG A 113 -6.38 -7.89 -12.47
N HIS A 114 -6.56 -9.22 -12.54
CA HIS A 114 -5.84 -10.20 -11.73
C HIS A 114 -4.31 -10.09 -11.77
N ALA A 115 -3.71 -9.87 -12.95
CA ALA A 115 -2.25 -9.84 -13.09
C ALA A 115 -1.60 -8.57 -12.49
N TYR A 116 -2.32 -7.44 -12.52
CA TYR A 116 -1.83 -6.16 -12.00
C TYR A 116 -2.99 -5.38 -11.38
N PRO A 117 -3.33 -5.63 -10.11
CA PRO A 117 -4.38 -4.90 -9.42
C PRO A 117 -4.15 -3.39 -9.46
N SER A 118 -5.18 -2.64 -9.81
CA SER A 118 -5.12 -1.17 -9.80
C SER A 118 -5.14 -0.62 -8.39
N TYR A 119 -5.86 -1.32 -7.50
CA TYR A 119 -6.07 -0.95 -6.10
C TYR A 119 -5.98 -2.18 -5.22
N TYR A 120 -5.68 -1.93 -3.93
CA TYR A 120 -5.90 -2.87 -2.85
C TYR A 120 -6.81 -2.24 -1.81
N LEU A 121 -7.80 -2.97 -1.33
CA LEU A 121 -8.59 -2.57 -0.18
C LEU A 121 -7.88 -3.06 1.08
N LEU A 122 -7.47 -2.10 1.91
CA LEU A 122 -6.78 -2.30 3.17
C LEU A 122 -7.74 -1.97 4.32
N PHE A 123 -7.56 -2.61 5.48
CA PHE A 123 -8.38 -2.35 6.65
C PHE A 123 -7.54 -2.14 7.89
N ALA A 124 -7.80 -1.07 8.61
CA ALA A 124 -7.20 -0.73 9.90
C ALA A 124 -8.27 -0.30 10.89
N TRP A 125 -8.06 -0.52 12.18
CA TRP A 125 -9.00 -0.11 13.23
C TRP A 125 -8.29 0.64 14.35
N GLY A 126 -8.96 1.71 14.85
CA GLY A 126 -8.35 2.62 15.82
C GLY A 126 -8.49 2.15 17.27
N ASN A 127 -9.58 1.45 17.61
CA ASN A 127 -9.88 1.06 18.99
C ASN A 127 -9.15 -0.22 19.39
N ALA A 128 -8.18 -0.12 20.30
CA ALA A 128 -7.36 -1.24 20.77
C ALA A 128 -8.07 -2.14 21.82
N SER A 129 -9.34 -1.86 22.19
CA SER A 129 -10.05 -2.72 23.15
C SER A 129 -10.24 -4.14 22.61
N PRO A 130 -10.17 -5.19 23.46
CA PRO A 130 -10.31 -6.57 23.00
C PRO A 130 -11.61 -6.84 22.22
N LYS A 131 -12.72 -6.23 22.63
CA LYS A 131 -14.02 -6.36 21.95
C LYS A 131 -14.00 -5.74 20.55
N ALA A 132 -13.44 -4.55 20.42
CA ALA A 132 -13.33 -3.87 19.12
C ALA A 132 -12.40 -4.64 18.18
N THR A 133 -11.26 -5.08 18.66
CA THR A 133 -10.30 -5.89 17.90
C THR A 133 -10.92 -7.21 17.43
N ASP A 134 -11.66 -7.93 18.28
CA ASP A 134 -12.35 -9.17 17.88
C ASP A 134 -13.41 -8.90 16.80
N LEU A 135 -14.19 -7.84 16.95
CA LEU A 135 -15.18 -7.44 15.94
C LEU A 135 -14.52 -7.05 14.61
N ALA A 136 -13.49 -6.22 14.65
CA ALA A 136 -12.73 -5.79 13.47
C ALA A 136 -12.18 -7.00 12.70
N ARG A 137 -11.56 -7.96 13.40
CA ARG A 137 -11.05 -9.21 12.79
C ARG A 137 -12.16 -10.08 12.19
N LYS A 138 -13.33 -10.15 12.80
CA LYS A 138 -14.48 -10.88 12.24
C LYS A 138 -15.00 -10.23 10.97
N LEU A 139 -15.13 -8.91 10.96
CA LEU A 139 -15.58 -8.13 9.81
C LEU A 139 -14.60 -8.25 8.64
N SER A 140 -13.31 -8.12 8.90
CA SER A 140 -12.28 -8.22 7.87
C SER A 140 -12.24 -9.60 7.22
N ARG A 141 -12.29 -10.67 8.02
CA ARG A 141 -12.35 -12.06 7.51
C ARG A 141 -13.61 -12.31 6.69
N ALA A 142 -14.75 -11.74 7.09
CA ALA A 142 -15.98 -11.86 6.31
C ALA A 142 -15.86 -11.16 4.94
N ALA A 143 -15.21 -9.99 4.87
CA ALA A 143 -14.95 -9.27 3.63
C ALA A 143 -14.05 -10.07 2.68
N VAL A 144 -12.95 -10.64 3.17
CA VAL A 144 -12.05 -11.51 2.38
C VAL A 144 -12.82 -12.68 1.82
N LYS A 145 -13.55 -13.44 2.66
CA LYS A 145 -14.35 -14.60 2.21
C LYS A 145 -15.41 -14.24 1.17
N ALA A 146 -16.02 -13.06 1.27
CA ALA A 146 -17.01 -12.61 0.29
C ALA A 146 -16.36 -12.32 -1.08
N THR A 147 -15.13 -11.86 -1.09
CA THR A 147 -14.36 -11.59 -2.31
C THR A 147 -13.91 -12.90 -2.96
N ASP A 148 -13.38 -13.85 -2.21
CA ASP A 148 -12.93 -15.15 -2.72
C ASP A 148 -14.08 -15.92 -3.40
N ARG A 149 -15.30 -15.87 -2.83
CA ARG A 149 -16.48 -16.47 -3.42
C ARG A 149 -16.87 -15.88 -4.77
N LYS A 150 -16.63 -14.58 -4.99
CA LYS A 150 -16.90 -13.92 -6.28
C LYS A 150 -15.87 -14.28 -7.33
N HIS A 151 -14.61 -14.48 -6.94
CA HIS A 151 -13.52 -14.83 -7.87
C HIS A 151 -13.47 -16.33 -8.17
N GLY A 152 -13.89 -17.21 -7.27
CA GLY A 152 -14.00 -18.67 -7.49
C GLY A 152 -15.17 -19.11 -8.37
N ARG A 153 -15.97 -18.18 -8.90
CA ARG A 153 -17.10 -18.48 -9.81
C ARG A 153 -16.81 -18.24 -11.28
N ILE A 154 -15.56 -17.99 -11.64
CA ILE A 154 -15.12 -17.93 -13.03
C ILE A 154 -14.18 -19.11 -13.27
N VAL A 155 -14.78 -20.28 -13.33
CA VAL A 155 -14.27 -21.48 -14.03
C VAL A 155 -15.30 -21.84 -15.07
#